data_07854641c734782f4920729ddb3173c9
#
_entry.id   07854641c734782f4920729ddb3173c9
#
_cell.length_a   1.000
_cell.length_b   1.000
_cell.length_c   1.000
_cell.angle_alpha   90.00
_cell.angle_beta   90.00
_cell.angle_gamma   90.00
#
_symmetry.space_group_name_H-M   'P 1'
#
loop_
_entity.id
_entity.type
_entity.pdbx_description
1 polymer ?
#
loop_
_entity_poly.entity_id
_entity_poly.type
_entity_poly.pdbx_seq_one_letter_code
_entity_poly.pdbx_strand_id
1 'polypeptide(L)'
;MKSHYCGEITSKNLKEDVTICGWIHRRRDHGGVIFLDVRDIKGICQAVVNPDQKDSFKLAESIRNEFVVQITGKVRKRLEGTINKTMHTGEIEIEVN
;
A
#
# COMPACT_ATOMS: atom_id res chain seq x y z
N MET A 1 -0.78 13.75 7.83
CA MET A 1 0.31 14.36 7.04
C MET A 1 1.22 13.27 6.48
N LYS A 2 1.55 13.35 5.22
CA LYS A 2 2.38 12.31 4.58
C LYS A 2 3.83 12.42 5.02
N SER A 3 4.48 11.26 5.22
CA SER A 3 5.90 11.19 5.52
C SER A 3 6.73 10.86 4.28
N HIS A 4 6.12 10.16 3.31
CA HIS A 4 6.81 9.68 2.11
C HIS A 4 5.88 9.77 0.91
N TYR A 5 6.47 9.88 -0.29
CA TYR A 5 5.73 9.70 -1.54
C TYR A 5 5.68 8.20 -1.88
N CYS A 6 4.57 7.76 -2.46
CA CYS A 6 4.39 6.36 -2.85
C CYS A 6 5.56 5.86 -3.71
N GLY A 7 5.90 6.61 -4.74
CA GLY A 7 6.92 6.20 -5.69
C GLY A 7 8.36 6.27 -5.17
N GLU A 8 8.56 6.80 -3.97
CA GLU A 8 9.89 6.94 -3.38
C GLU A 8 10.21 5.87 -2.36
N ILE A 9 9.23 5.04 -1.98
CA ILE A 9 9.44 3.99 -0.99
C ILE A 9 10.18 2.83 -1.64
N THR A 10 11.30 2.42 -1.03
CA THR A 10 12.14 1.35 -1.56
C THR A 10 12.53 0.40 -0.43
N SER A 11 13.35 -0.60 -0.75
CA SER A 11 13.89 -1.52 0.25
C SER A 11 14.70 -0.82 1.33
N LYS A 12 15.15 0.41 1.10
CA LYS A 12 15.83 1.21 2.11
C LYS A 12 14.93 1.63 3.24
N ASN A 13 13.61 1.61 3.02
CA ASN A 13 12.61 2.00 4.01
C ASN A 13 12.04 0.81 4.78
N LEU A 14 12.58 -0.40 4.59
CA LEU A 14 12.08 -1.59 5.28
C LEU A 14 12.01 -1.37 6.80
N LYS A 15 10.90 -1.81 7.39
CA LYS A 15 10.57 -1.71 8.82
C LYS A 15 10.27 -0.29 9.30
N GLU A 16 10.30 0.71 8.42
CA GLU A 16 9.92 2.07 8.79
C GLU A 16 8.40 2.21 8.80
N ASP A 17 7.91 3.03 9.72
CA ASP A 17 6.51 3.44 9.70
C ASP A 17 6.38 4.63 8.76
N VAL A 18 5.45 4.54 7.84
CA VAL A 18 5.25 5.58 6.82
C VAL A 18 3.79 5.99 6.75
N THR A 19 3.56 7.22 6.33
CA THR A 19 2.23 7.73 6.01
C THR A 19 2.29 8.25 4.59
N ILE A 20 1.43 7.71 3.73
CA ILE A 20 1.35 8.11 2.33
C ILE A 20 -0.03 8.69 2.05
N CYS A 21 -0.09 9.62 1.10
CA CYS A 21 -1.34 10.20 0.62
C CYS A 21 -1.36 10.06 -0.89
N GLY A 22 -2.50 9.66 -1.43
CA GLY A 22 -2.64 9.50 -2.86
C GLY A 22 -4.04 9.07 -3.19
N TRP A 23 -4.20 8.49 -4.36
CA TRP A 23 -5.51 7.98 -4.78
C TRP A 23 -5.38 6.50 -5.14
N ILE A 24 -6.52 5.80 -5.05
CA ILE A 24 -6.56 4.37 -5.35
C ILE A 24 -6.53 4.19 -6.87
N HIS A 25 -5.45 3.60 -7.35
CA HIS A 25 -5.31 3.24 -8.75
C HIS A 25 -6.05 1.94 -9.03
N ARG A 26 -5.95 1.00 -8.11
CA ARG A 26 -6.61 -0.31 -8.24
C ARG A 26 -6.79 -0.95 -6.88
N ARG A 27 -7.94 -1.58 -6.66
CA ARG A 27 -8.19 -2.41 -5.48
C ARG A 27 -8.38 -3.85 -5.92
N ARG A 28 -7.75 -4.77 -5.19
CA ARG A 28 -7.87 -6.21 -5.44
C ARG A 28 -8.15 -6.92 -4.13
N ASP A 29 -9.15 -7.80 -4.13
CA ASP A 29 -9.43 -8.68 -2.99
C ASP A 29 -8.89 -10.05 -3.36
N HIS A 30 -8.02 -10.61 -2.53
CA HIS A 30 -7.40 -11.89 -2.83
C HIS A 30 -7.07 -12.64 -1.55
N GLY A 31 -7.62 -13.86 -1.42
CA GLY A 31 -7.35 -14.69 -0.26
C GLY A 31 -7.76 -14.08 1.08
N GLY A 32 -8.80 -13.26 1.09
CA GLY A 32 -9.26 -12.61 2.31
C GLY A 32 -8.48 -11.38 2.71
N VAL A 33 -7.54 -10.93 1.86
CA VAL A 33 -6.71 -9.76 2.09
C VAL A 33 -7.03 -8.73 1.00
N ILE A 34 -7.02 -7.45 1.37
CA ILE A 34 -7.27 -6.37 0.39
C ILE A 34 -5.94 -5.75 0.01
N PHE A 35 -5.69 -5.69 -1.30
CA PHE A 35 -4.50 -5.04 -1.87
C PHE A 35 -4.92 -3.73 -2.51
N LEU A 36 -4.23 -2.65 -2.17
CA LEU A 36 -4.50 -1.32 -2.71
C LEU A 36 -3.27 -0.82 -3.43
N ASP A 37 -3.39 -0.56 -4.73
CA ASP A 37 -2.35 0.14 -5.47
C ASP A 37 -2.62 1.62 -5.30
N VAL A 38 -1.78 2.32 -4.54
CA VAL A 38 -1.93 3.74 -4.25
C VAL A 38 -0.96 4.52 -5.12
N ARG A 39 -1.49 5.52 -5.79
CA ARG A 39 -0.72 6.35 -6.71
C ARG A 39 -0.62 7.78 -6.21
N ASP A 40 0.53 8.37 -6.40
CA ASP A 40 0.71 9.81 -6.23
C ASP A 40 1.57 10.36 -7.37
N ILE A 41 2.01 11.61 -7.26
CA ILE A 41 2.79 12.26 -8.33
C ILE A 41 4.15 11.61 -8.56
N LYS A 42 4.63 10.78 -7.65
CA LYS A 42 5.95 10.12 -7.74
C LYS A 42 5.85 8.68 -8.22
N GLY A 43 4.67 8.08 -8.21
CA GLY A 43 4.49 6.71 -8.66
C GLY A 43 3.45 5.96 -7.88
N ILE A 44 3.56 4.64 -7.89
CA ILE A 44 2.58 3.72 -7.27
C ILE A 44 3.30 2.85 -6.25
N CYS A 45 2.64 2.57 -5.13
CA CYS A 45 3.08 1.53 -4.22
C CYS A 45 1.88 0.67 -3.79
N GLN A 46 2.16 -0.55 -3.35
CA GLN A 46 1.14 -1.48 -2.89
C GLN A 46 0.97 -1.37 -1.38
N ALA A 47 -0.27 -1.24 -0.94
CA ALA A 47 -0.63 -1.33 0.46
C ALA A 47 -1.44 -2.60 0.67
N VAL A 48 -1.23 -3.27 1.80
CA VAL A 48 -1.91 -4.52 2.14
C VAL A 48 -2.70 -4.32 3.42
N VAL A 49 -4.00 -4.60 3.37
CA VAL A 49 -4.87 -4.51 4.54
C VAL A 49 -5.26 -5.92 4.96
N ASN A 50 -4.79 -6.32 6.13
CA ASN A 50 -5.11 -7.64 6.68
C ASN A 50 -6.42 -7.61 7.46
N PRO A 51 -7.19 -8.70 7.47
CA PRO A 51 -8.49 -8.74 8.16
C PRO A 51 -8.39 -8.62 9.68
N ASP A 52 -7.23 -8.88 10.27
CA ASP A 52 -7.04 -8.69 11.71
C ASP A 52 -6.93 -7.22 12.10
N GLN A 53 -6.68 -6.33 11.16
CA GLN A 53 -6.79 -4.87 11.35
C GLN A 53 -8.24 -4.47 11.06
N LYS A 54 -9.14 -4.78 11.98
CA LYS A 54 -10.60 -4.73 11.75
C LYS A 54 -11.13 -3.40 11.23
N ASP A 55 -10.72 -2.29 11.84
CA ASP A 55 -11.21 -0.98 11.44
C ASP A 55 -10.71 -0.58 10.05
N SER A 56 -9.40 -0.78 9.81
CA SER A 56 -8.80 -0.48 8.52
C SER A 56 -9.37 -1.37 7.43
N PHE A 57 -9.59 -2.65 7.73
CA PHE A 57 -10.14 -3.60 6.76
C PHE A 57 -11.56 -3.21 6.37
N LYS A 58 -12.39 -2.82 7.34
CA LYS A 58 -13.75 -2.38 7.08
C LYS A 58 -13.79 -1.15 6.20
N LEU A 59 -12.92 -0.18 6.46
CA LEU A 59 -12.79 1.00 5.60
C LEU A 59 -12.35 0.62 4.20
N ALA A 60 -11.37 -0.29 4.08
CA ALA A 60 -10.86 -0.71 2.79
C ALA A 60 -11.93 -1.41 1.96
N GLU A 61 -12.87 -2.11 2.58
CA GLU A 61 -13.97 -2.76 1.86
C GLU A 61 -14.87 -1.76 1.12
N SER A 62 -14.94 -0.52 1.61
CA SER A 62 -15.76 0.52 1.00
C SER A 62 -15.02 1.37 -0.03
N ILE A 63 -13.70 1.20 -0.13
CA ILE A 63 -12.87 2.00 -1.03
C ILE A 63 -13.11 1.60 -2.49
N ARG A 64 -13.17 2.60 -3.35
CA ARG A 64 -13.28 2.42 -4.80
C ARG A 64 -12.06 3.05 -5.47
N ASN A 65 -11.84 2.69 -6.74
CA ASN A 65 -10.82 3.33 -7.56
C ASN A 65 -11.04 4.83 -7.58
N GLU A 66 -9.97 5.58 -7.64
CA GLU A 66 -9.93 7.05 -7.69
C GLU A 66 -10.25 7.75 -6.36
N PHE A 67 -10.58 7.00 -5.29
CA PHE A 67 -10.71 7.61 -3.97
C PHE A 67 -9.35 8.15 -3.52
N VAL A 68 -9.37 9.33 -2.91
CA VAL A 68 -8.17 9.89 -2.27
C VAL A 68 -8.07 9.33 -0.86
N VAL A 69 -6.90 8.85 -0.50
CA VAL A 69 -6.68 8.18 0.80
C VAL A 69 -5.40 8.64 1.47
N GLN A 70 -5.38 8.51 2.78
CA GLN A 70 -4.18 8.62 3.58
C GLN A 70 -3.99 7.27 4.28
N ILE A 71 -2.81 6.68 4.11
CA ILE A 71 -2.52 5.34 4.63
C ILE A 71 -1.29 5.40 5.51
N THR A 72 -1.40 4.83 6.70
CA THR A 72 -0.27 4.68 7.63
C THR A 72 0.00 3.21 7.83
N GLY A 73 1.25 2.83 7.76
CA GLY A 73 1.63 1.45 7.92
C GLY A 73 3.14 1.26 7.95
N LYS A 74 3.55 0.00 7.96
CA LYS A 74 4.97 -0.37 8.02
C LYS A 74 5.41 -0.95 6.69
N VAL A 75 6.56 -0.51 6.21
CA VAL A 75 7.14 -1.03 4.96
C VAL A 75 7.72 -2.41 5.21
N ARG A 76 7.36 -3.35 4.33
CA ARG A 76 7.91 -4.72 4.38
C ARG A 76 8.19 -5.22 2.98
N LYS A 77 8.98 -6.28 2.87
CA LYS A 77 9.20 -6.96 1.59
C LYS A 77 7.93 -7.66 1.13
N ARG A 78 7.66 -7.64 -0.17
CA ARG A 78 6.63 -8.51 -0.75
C ARG A 78 7.07 -9.96 -0.59
N LEU A 79 6.09 -10.84 -0.47
CA LEU A 79 6.36 -12.28 -0.44
C LEU A 79 7.01 -12.70 -1.75
N GLU A 80 7.92 -13.67 -1.68
CA GLU A 80 8.55 -14.24 -2.86
C GLU A 80 7.47 -14.72 -3.84
N GLY A 81 7.66 -14.44 -5.11
CA GLY A 81 6.66 -14.74 -6.13
C GLY A 81 5.66 -13.62 -6.38
N THR A 82 5.58 -12.64 -5.48
CA THR A 82 4.69 -11.48 -5.65
C THR A 82 5.47 -10.20 -5.98
N ILE A 83 6.79 -10.28 -6.03
CA ILE A 83 7.64 -9.15 -6.41
C ILE A 83 7.36 -8.78 -7.86
N ASN A 84 7.08 -7.50 -8.10
CA ASN A 84 6.83 -6.99 -9.44
C ASN A 84 8.00 -6.11 -9.88
N LYS A 85 8.89 -6.68 -10.67
CA LYS A 85 10.11 -6.00 -11.12
C LYS A 85 9.85 -4.88 -12.12
N THR A 86 8.65 -4.83 -12.69
CA THR A 86 8.29 -3.76 -13.63
C THR A 86 7.85 -2.49 -12.91
N MET A 87 7.56 -2.57 -11.62
CA MET A 87 7.24 -1.42 -10.80
C MET A 87 8.49 -0.95 -10.04
N HIS A 88 8.68 0.35 -9.97
CA HIS A 88 9.78 0.94 -9.20
C HIS A 88 9.73 0.52 -7.72
N THR A 89 8.53 0.38 -7.17
CA THR A 89 8.30 -0.01 -5.76
C THR A 89 7.92 -1.48 -5.63
N GLY A 90 8.20 -2.30 -6.64
CA GLY A 90 7.67 -3.66 -6.74
C GLY A 90 8.23 -4.67 -5.77
N GLU A 91 9.29 -4.32 -5.03
CA GLU A 91 9.92 -5.21 -4.05
C GLU A 91 9.34 -5.06 -2.65
N ILE A 92 8.58 -4.00 -2.39
CA ILE A 92 8.06 -3.69 -1.06
C ILE A 92 6.55 -3.50 -1.09
N GLU A 93 5.97 -3.51 0.07
CA GLU A 93 4.56 -3.18 0.27
C GLU A 93 4.41 -2.53 1.64
N ILE A 94 3.29 -1.84 1.84
CA ILE A 94 2.98 -1.23 3.13
C ILE A 94 1.93 -2.09 3.81
N GLU A 95 2.27 -2.60 4.98
CA GLU A 95 1.30 -3.32 5.82
C GLU A 95 0.51 -2.27 6.60
N VAL A 96 -0.75 -2.09 6.25
CA VAL A 96 -1.60 -1.03 6.83
C VAL A 96 -1.90 -1.34 8.30
N ASN A 97 -1.77 -0.33 9.11
CA ASN A 97 -2.14 -0.42 10.53
C ASN A 97 -3.66 -0.29 10.71
#